data_2b82a2ee657ae4f04e7df9288d0847df
#
_entry.id   2b82a2ee657ae4f04e7df9288d0847df
#
_cell.length_a   1.000
_cell.length_b   1.000
_cell.length_c   1.000
_cell.angle_alpha   90.00
_cell.angle_beta   90.00
_cell.angle_gamma   90.00
#
_symmetry.space_group_name_H-M   'P 1'
#
loop_
_entity.id
_entity.type
_entity.pdbx_description
1 polymer ?
#
loop_
_entity_poly.entity_id
_entity_poly.type
_entity_poly.pdbx_seq_one_letter_code
_entity_poly.pdbx_strand_id
1 'polypeptide(L)'
;SLGLVGSEMCIRDRYGNMIIDIGGGTTEIAVISMGDIVNANSVRVGGEDMTEVLIDWLRAEHQILVDSGIAESIKHAVGSAYQYEREPQVTVTGRDIVKGIPKQVLLEASDVRNALAPVVNNIVEAIRISLSQTPPALVSDIDKDGAWITGGGSLLKQIDKKIAEELGIPINTSEDPLSSVVIGSGICLERFQDFKSILKLSPRPN
;
A
#
# COMPACT_ATOMS: atom_id res chain seq x y z
N SER A 1 13.88 -3.20 3.49
CA SER A 1 13.28 -2.56 4.68
C SER A 1 14.03 -1.31 5.19
N LEU A 2 15.09 -0.87 4.50
CA LEU A 2 15.86 0.33 4.91
C LEU A 2 15.08 1.64 4.75
N GLY A 3 14.10 1.67 3.85
CA GLY A 3 13.29 2.87 3.61
C GLY A 3 12.31 3.22 4.73
N LEU A 4 11.88 2.23 5.52
CA LEU A 4 10.95 2.45 6.64
C LEU A 4 11.56 3.20 7.83
N VAL A 5 12.89 3.23 7.94
CA VAL A 5 13.61 3.82 9.09
C VAL A 5 13.79 5.33 8.96
N GLY A 6 13.66 5.88 7.77
CA GLY A 6 14.10 7.24 7.47
C GLY A 6 13.04 8.33 7.53
N SER A 7 11.80 8.06 7.89
CA SER A 7 10.89 9.15 8.16
C SER A 7 11.28 9.85 9.47
N GLU A 8 11.52 11.16 9.43
CA GLU A 8 11.92 11.97 10.60
C GLU A 8 10.95 11.81 11.79
N MET A 9 9.76 11.31 11.54
CA MET A 9 8.69 11.08 12.50
C MET A 9 8.93 9.90 13.45
N CYS A 10 9.77 8.92 13.04
CA CYS A 10 10.05 7.73 13.86
C CYS A 10 11.10 7.93 14.94
N ILE A 11 11.80 9.07 14.96
CA ILE A 11 12.99 9.26 15.81
C ILE A 11 12.67 9.98 17.12
N ARG A 12 11.51 10.60 17.24
CA ARG A 12 11.28 11.58 18.32
C ARG A 12 10.76 11.05 19.63
N ASP A 13 10.11 9.89 19.69
CA ASP A 13 9.46 9.50 20.95
C ASP A 13 9.54 8.01 21.30
N ARG A 14 9.40 7.74 22.60
CA ARG A 14 9.37 6.42 23.23
C ARG A 14 8.09 5.62 22.91
N TYR A 15 7.31 6.09 21.92
CA TYR A 15 6.02 5.51 21.51
C TYR A 15 6.18 4.51 20.37
N GLY A 16 5.24 3.59 20.29
CA GLY A 16 5.16 2.65 19.18
C GLY A 16 4.62 3.32 17.91
N ASN A 17 5.38 3.29 16.82
CA ASN A 17 4.93 3.78 15.53
C ASN A 17 4.80 2.62 14.55
N MET A 18 3.69 2.54 13.82
CA MET A 18 3.51 1.58 12.74
C MET A 18 3.63 2.28 11.39
N ILE A 19 4.44 1.69 10.52
CA ILE A 19 4.63 2.16 9.13
C ILE A 19 4.23 1.05 8.19
N ILE A 20 3.47 1.40 7.15
CA ILE A 20 2.95 0.51 6.12
C ILE A 20 3.40 1.07 4.78
N ASP A 21 4.32 0.40 4.11
CA ASP A 21 4.78 0.75 2.77
C ASP A 21 4.11 -0.17 1.75
N ILE A 22 3.18 0.38 0.97
CA ILE A 22 2.49 -0.35 -0.09
C ILE A 22 3.21 -0.04 -1.41
N GLY A 23 4.18 -0.88 -1.75
CA GLY A 23 4.96 -0.77 -2.97
C GLY A 23 4.25 -1.28 -4.23
N GLY A 24 5.02 -1.47 -5.31
CA GLY A 24 4.52 -2.08 -6.55
C GLY A 24 4.19 -3.57 -6.37
N GLY A 25 5.14 -4.36 -5.93
CA GLY A 25 5.00 -5.81 -5.78
C GLY A 25 5.01 -6.32 -4.35
N THR A 26 5.19 -5.46 -3.35
CA THR A 26 5.25 -5.85 -1.93
C THR A 26 4.58 -4.81 -1.05
N THR A 27 4.01 -5.27 0.06
CA THR A 27 3.62 -4.40 1.18
C THR A 27 4.49 -4.76 2.38
N GLU A 28 5.23 -3.78 2.88
CA GLU A 28 6.09 -3.90 4.06
C GLU A 28 5.44 -3.18 5.26
N ILE A 29 5.40 -3.87 6.39
CA ILE A 29 4.79 -3.37 7.61
C ILE A 29 5.83 -3.47 8.72
N ALA A 30 6.12 -2.36 9.39
CA ALA A 30 7.05 -2.33 10.50
C ALA A 30 6.46 -1.59 11.71
N VAL A 31 6.71 -2.13 12.89
CA VAL A 31 6.47 -1.45 14.16
C VAL A 31 7.81 -1.07 14.76
N ILE A 32 7.99 0.21 15.01
CA ILE A 32 9.22 0.81 15.50
C ILE A 32 8.95 1.42 16.87
N SER A 33 9.83 1.16 17.82
CA SER A 33 9.79 1.81 19.15
C SER A 33 11.22 2.05 19.65
N MET A 34 11.45 3.21 20.23
CA MET A 34 12.75 3.60 20.81
C MET A 34 13.93 3.52 19.81
N GLY A 35 13.65 3.69 18.53
CA GLY A 35 14.65 3.59 17.47
C GLY A 35 14.99 2.17 17.00
N ASP A 36 14.34 1.14 17.52
CA ASP A 36 14.52 -0.24 17.09
C ASP A 36 13.25 -0.81 16.41
N ILE A 37 13.44 -1.73 15.46
CA ILE A 37 12.34 -2.46 14.82
C ILE A 37 11.89 -3.58 15.76
N VAL A 38 10.67 -3.45 16.30
CA VAL A 38 10.07 -4.43 17.21
C VAL A 38 9.44 -5.59 16.45
N ASN A 39 8.76 -5.26 15.34
CA ASN A 39 8.13 -6.23 14.45
C ASN A 39 8.25 -5.74 13.01
N ALA A 40 8.51 -6.66 12.08
CA ALA A 40 8.49 -6.37 10.66
C ALA A 40 7.91 -7.56 9.90
N ASN A 41 6.98 -7.28 8.99
CA ASN A 41 6.35 -8.24 8.12
C ASN A 41 6.40 -7.75 6.68
N SER A 42 6.52 -8.66 5.72
CA SER A 42 6.50 -8.34 4.29
C SER A 42 5.63 -9.37 3.57
N VAL A 43 4.71 -8.87 2.76
CA VAL A 43 3.84 -9.72 1.93
C VAL A 43 4.01 -9.32 0.46
N ARG A 44 3.96 -10.32 -0.43
CA ARG A 44 4.07 -10.11 -1.88
C ARG A 44 2.71 -9.73 -2.46
N VAL A 45 2.25 -8.55 -2.12
CA VAL A 45 1.01 -7.94 -2.62
C VAL A 45 1.23 -6.44 -2.70
N GLY A 46 0.90 -5.82 -3.82
CA GLY A 46 1.10 -4.39 -4.04
C GLY A 46 0.30 -3.80 -5.20
N GLY A 47 0.78 -2.68 -5.73
CA GLY A 47 0.11 -1.95 -6.80
C GLY A 47 0.07 -2.69 -8.14
N GLU A 48 1.04 -3.55 -8.42
CA GLU A 48 1.09 -4.38 -9.63
C GLU A 48 0.00 -5.47 -9.60
N ASP A 49 -0.21 -6.12 -8.44
CA ASP A 49 -1.29 -7.09 -8.26
C ASP A 49 -2.67 -6.45 -8.50
N MET A 50 -2.85 -5.19 -8.05
CA MET A 50 -4.06 -4.42 -8.34
C MET A 50 -4.27 -4.25 -9.86
N THR A 51 -3.20 -4.00 -10.61
CA THR A 51 -3.25 -3.83 -12.07
C THR A 51 -3.54 -5.16 -12.76
N GLU A 52 -2.92 -6.26 -12.32
CA GLU A 52 -3.15 -7.59 -12.88
C GLU A 52 -4.59 -8.06 -12.66
N VAL A 53 -5.12 -7.89 -11.45
CA VAL A 53 -6.52 -8.24 -11.15
C VAL A 53 -7.50 -7.44 -12.02
N LEU A 54 -7.22 -6.16 -12.30
CA LEU A 54 -8.06 -5.37 -13.22
C LEU A 54 -8.01 -5.90 -14.65
N ILE A 55 -6.85 -6.30 -15.14
CA ILE A 55 -6.71 -6.90 -16.47
C ILE A 55 -7.54 -8.18 -16.59
N ASP A 56 -7.43 -9.05 -15.57
CA ASP A 56 -8.15 -10.32 -15.56
C ASP A 56 -9.66 -10.12 -15.41
N TRP A 57 -10.07 -9.17 -14.58
CA TRP A 57 -11.48 -8.82 -14.41
C TRP A 57 -12.08 -8.24 -15.71
N LEU A 58 -11.37 -7.32 -16.40
CA LEU A 58 -11.80 -6.76 -17.69
C LEU A 58 -11.92 -7.85 -18.75
N ARG A 59 -11.03 -8.84 -18.73
CA ARG A 59 -11.08 -9.99 -19.62
C ARG A 59 -12.29 -10.87 -19.33
N ALA A 60 -12.54 -11.16 -18.08
CA ALA A 60 -13.61 -12.08 -17.66
C ALA A 60 -15.01 -11.47 -17.82
N GLU A 61 -15.22 -10.28 -17.27
CA GLU A 61 -16.55 -9.66 -17.21
C GLU A 61 -16.91 -8.89 -18.48
N HIS A 62 -15.95 -8.19 -19.06
CA HIS A 62 -16.20 -7.31 -20.20
C HIS A 62 -15.74 -7.87 -21.54
N GLN A 63 -15.02 -9.00 -21.54
CA GLN A 63 -14.49 -9.65 -22.73
C GLN A 63 -13.62 -8.70 -23.56
N ILE A 64 -12.82 -7.86 -22.93
CA ILE A 64 -11.84 -6.99 -23.55
C ILE A 64 -10.43 -7.31 -23.07
N LEU A 65 -9.47 -7.20 -23.99
CA LEU A 65 -8.05 -7.23 -23.70
C LEU A 65 -7.53 -5.80 -23.63
N VAL A 66 -6.87 -5.47 -22.54
CA VAL A 66 -6.13 -4.23 -22.32
C VAL A 66 -4.70 -4.56 -21.92
N ASP A 67 -3.78 -3.63 -22.12
CA ASP A 67 -2.42 -3.71 -21.59
C ASP A 67 -2.34 -3.14 -20.16
N SER A 68 -1.18 -3.31 -19.53
CA SER A 68 -0.94 -2.83 -18.17
C SER A 68 -1.06 -1.31 -18.05
N GLY A 69 -0.67 -0.54 -19.07
CA GLY A 69 -0.77 0.92 -19.07
C GLY A 69 -2.22 1.39 -19.05
N ILE A 70 -3.11 0.74 -19.81
CA ILE A 70 -4.55 1.04 -19.78
C ILE A 70 -5.15 0.67 -18.42
N ALA A 71 -4.83 -0.51 -17.88
CA ALA A 71 -5.31 -0.93 -16.56
C ALA A 71 -4.83 0.01 -15.45
N GLU A 72 -3.58 0.46 -15.49
CA GLU A 72 -3.03 1.45 -14.56
C GLU A 72 -3.78 2.79 -14.67
N SER A 73 -4.07 3.23 -15.89
CA SER A 73 -4.86 4.46 -16.12
C SER A 73 -6.27 4.36 -15.54
N ILE A 74 -6.92 3.20 -15.63
CA ILE A 74 -8.23 2.95 -15.00
C ILE A 74 -8.12 3.03 -13.49
N LYS A 75 -7.12 2.36 -12.91
CA LYS A 75 -6.85 2.37 -11.47
C LYS A 75 -6.68 3.80 -10.94
N HIS A 76 -5.92 4.64 -11.65
CA HIS A 76 -5.72 6.04 -11.27
C HIS A 76 -6.98 6.90 -11.45
N ALA A 77 -7.76 6.67 -12.50
CA ALA A 77 -8.94 7.47 -12.80
C ALA A 77 -10.09 7.21 -11.81
N VAL A 78 -10.47 5.95 -11.63
CA VAL A 78 -11.67 5.54 -10.89
C VAL A 78 -11.42 4.51 -9.79
N GLY A 79 -10.19 3.97 -9.67
CA GLY A 79 -9.84 3.01 -8.60
C GLY A 79 -9.99 3.64 -7.21
N SER A 80 -10.58 2.88 -6.29
CA SER A 80 -10.69 3.27 -4.88
C SER A 80 -10.81 2.02 -4.00
N ALA A 81 -10.37 2.14 -2.77
CA ALA A 81 -10.55 1.09 -1.76
C ALA A 81 -11.84 1.24 -0.96
N TYR A 82 -12.46 2.41 -1.01
CA TYR A 82 -13.69 2.74 -0.27
C TYR A 82 -14.70 3.44 -1.19
N GLN A 83 -15.96 3.47 -0.78
CA GLN A 83 -17.04 4.04 -1.59
C GLN A 83 -16.92 5.57 -1.72
N TYR A 84 -17.28 6.07 -2.91
CA TYR A 84 -17.45 7.50 -3.14
C TYR A 84 -18.86 7.95 -2.74
N GLU A 85 -19.02 9.22 -2.42
CA GLU A 85 -20.37 9.84 -2.31
C GLU A 85 -21.11 9.81 -3.65
N ARG A 86 -20.35 9.99 -4.75
CA ARG A 86 -20.82 9.89 -6.12
C ARG A 86 -19.79 9.10 -6.91
N GLU A 87 -20.18 7.94 -7.40
CA GLU A 87 -19.30 7.02 -8.13
C GLU A 87 -18.89 7.63 -9.49
N PRO A 88 -17.62 7.91 -9.71
CA PRO A 88 -17.13 8.34 -11.02
C PRO A 88 -17.15 7.20 -12.03
N GLN A 89 -17.22 7.58 -13.31
CA GLN A 89 -17.23 6.65 -14.43
C GLN A 89 -16.09 6.97 -15.40
N VAL A 90 -15.60 5.95 -16.11
CA VAL A 90 -14.60 6.09 -17.16
C VAL A 90 -14.95 5.20 -18.36
N THR A 91 -14.79 5.71 -19.57
CA THR A 91 -14.91 4.90 -20.79
C THR A 91 -13.53 4.39 -21.19
N VAL A 92 -13.42 3.08 -21.36
CA VAL A 92 -12.19 2.38 -21.72
C VAL A 92 -12.35 1.70 -23.07
N THR A 93 -11.31 1.75 -23.89
CA THR A 93 -11.26 1.04 -25.16
C THR A 93 -10.26 -0.10 -25.06
N GLY A 94 -10.70 -1.32 -25.34
CA GLY A 94 -9.86 -2.51 -25.43
C GLY A 94 -10.15 -3.28 -26.71
N ARG A 95 -9.43 -4.38 -26.93
CA ARG A 95 -9.70 -5.31 -28.03
C ARG A 95 -10.74 -6.34 -27.57
N ASP A 96 -11.85 -6.43 -28.28
CA ASP A 96 -12.85 -7.49 -28.08
C ASP A 96 -12.20 -8.87 -28.28
N ILE A 97 -12.37 -9.77 -27.33
CA ILE A 97 -11.74 -11.10 -27.35
C ILE A 97 -12.31 -11.99 -28.48
N VAL A 98 -13.61 -11.85 -28.76
CA VAL A 98 -14.31 -12.70 -29.72
C VAL A 98 -14.14 -12.18 -31.14
N LYS A 99 -14.33 -10.87 -31.33
CA LYS A 99 -14.36 -10.23 -32.67
C LYS A 99 -12.99 -9.70 -33.10
N GLY A 100 -12.05 -9.50 -32.20
CA GLY A 100 -10.72 -8.95 -32.47
C GLY A 100 -10.67 -7.47 -32.83
N ILE A 101 -11.80 -6.75 -32.75
CA ILE A 101 -11.94 -5.33 -33.07
C ILE A 101 -11.96 -4.45 -31.82
N PRO A 102 -11.75 -3.12 -31.93
CA PRO A 102 -11.90 -2.22 -30.79
C PRO A 102 -13.33 -2.27 -30.21
N LYS A 103 -13.40 -2.33 -28.87
CA LYS A 103 -14.64 -2.31 -28.08
C LYS A 103 -14.51 -1.30 -26.96
N GLN A 104 -15.54 -0.47 -26.80
CA GLN A 104 -15.63 0.48 -25.68
C GLN A 104 -16.51 -0.09 -24.57
N VAL A 105 -16.09 0.14 -23.34
CA VAL A 105 -16.81 -0.25 -22.13
C VAL A 105 -16.86 0.95 -21.18
N LEU A 106 -18.03 1.23 -20.62
CA LEU A 106 -18.20 2.19 -19.53
C LEU A 106 -18.03 1.44 -18.23
N LEU A 107 -17.11 1.90 -17.37
CA LEU A 107 -16.81 1.34 -16.05
C LEU A 107 -17.22 2.33 -14.97
N GLU A 108 -17.84 1.85 -13.91
CA GLU A 108 -18.10 2.60 -12.69
C GLU A 108 -17.01 2.32 -11.65
N ALA A 109 -16.73 3.31 -10.80
CA ALA A 109 -15.75 3.13 -9.72
C ALA A 109 -16.15 2.01 -8.75
N SER A 110 -17.45 1.75 -8.55
CA SER A 110 -17.98 0.64 -7.77
C SER A 110 -17.52 -0.73 -8.29
N ASP A 111 -17.54 -0.91 -9.63
CA ASP A 111 -17.14 -2.16 -10.26
C ASP A 111 -15.63 -2.38 -10.15
N VAL A 112 -14.87 -1.32 -10.42
CA VAL A 112 -13.40 -1.33 -10.29
C VAL A 112 -12.99 -1.60 -8.83
N ARG A 113 -13.67 -0.99 -7.85
CA ARG A 113 -13.44 -1.26 -6.43
C ARG A 113 -13.69 -2.72 -6.06
N ASN A 114 -14.78 -3.31 -6.56
CA ASN A 114 -15.09 -4.72 -6.34
C ASN A 114 -14.02 -5.63 -6.94
N ALA A 115 -13.49 -5.29 -8.11
CA ALA A 115 -12.38 -6.02 -8.71
C ALA A 115 -11.08 -5.91 -7.90
N LEU A 116 -10.79 -4.75 -7.31
CA LEU A 116 -9.62 -4.51 -6.47
C LEU A 116 -9.73 -5.09 -5.05
N ALA A 117 -10.94 -5.37 -4.57
CA ALA A 117 -11.21 -5.77 -3.19
C ALA A 117 -10.37 -6.96 -2.70
N PRO A 118 -10.12 -8.04 -3.46
CA PRO A 118 -9.28 -9.14 -3.01
C PRO A 118 -7.86 -8.71 -2.65
N VAL A 119 -7.24 -7.85 -3.46
CA VAL A 119 -5.89 -7.35 -3.24
C VAL A 119 -5.85 -6.43 -2.02
N VAL A 120 -6.80 -5.50 -1.92
CA VAL A 120 -6.92 -4.57 -0.78
C VAL A 120 -7.14 -5.34 0.52
N ASN A 121 -8.00 -6.36 0.52
CA ASN A 121 -8.26 -7.18 1.70
C ASN A 121 -7.02 -7.98 2.14
N ASN A 122 -6.19 -8.45 1.20
CA ASN A 122 -4.92 -9.10 1.52
C ASN A 122 -3.95 -8.14 2.22
N ILE A 123 -3.92 -6.87 1.80
CA ILE A 123 -3.10 -5.84 2.46
C ILE A 123 -3.63 -5.59 3.88
N VAL A 124 -4.94 -5.41 4.05
CA VAL A 124 -5.57 -5.20 5.36
C VAL A 124 -5.28 -6.36 6.30
N GLU A 125 -5.39 -7.59 5.81
CA GLU A 125 -5.11 -8.78 6.62
C GLU A 125 -3.64 -8.87 7.04
N ALA A 126 -2.70 -8.51 6.17
CA ALA A 126 -1.28 -8.44 6.53
C ALA A 126 -1.01 -7.43 7.66
N ILE A 127 -1.70 -6.28 7.63
CA ILE A 127 -1.60 -5.27 8.69
C ILE A 127 -2.20 -5.82 10.00
N ARG A 128 -3.36 -6.48 9.93
CA ARG A 128 -4.01 -7.13 11.08
C ARG A 128 -3.10 -8.16 11.75
N ILE A 129 -2.44 -9.00 10.95
CA ILE A 129 -1.47 -9.99 11.43
C ILE A 129 -0.31 -9.29 12.16
N SER A 130 0.24 -8.22 11.57
CA SER A 130 1.33 -7.46 12.18
C SER A 130 0.92 -6.82 13.51
N LEU A 131 -0.30 -6.27 13.60
CA LEU A 131 -0.86 -5.74 14.85
C LEU A 131 -1.00 -6.84 15.91
N SER A 132 -1.48 -8.02 15.52
CA SER A 132 -1.66 -9.15 16.45
C SER A 132 -0.34 -9.67 17.06
N GLN A 133 0.76 -9.47 16.34
CA GLN A 133 2.12 -9.84 16.79
C GLN A 133 2.84 -8.72 17.55
N THR A 134 2.23 -7.55 17.64
CA THR A 134 2.79 -6.37 18.29
C THR A 134 2.49 -6.40 19.79
N PRO A 135 3.46 -6.06 20.66
CA PRO A 135 3.21 -5.98 22.11
C PRO A 135 2.04 -5.04 22.46
N PRO A 136 1.17 -5.41 23.42
CA PRO A 136 -0.04 -4.64 23.75
C PRO A 136 0.20 -3.17 24.09
N ALA A 137 1.33 -2.85 24.72
CA ALA A 137 1.67 -1.47 25.05
C ALA A 137 1.85 -0.61 23.79
N LEU A 138 2.50 -1.16 22.75
CA LEU A 138 2.70 -0.45 21.49
C LEU A 138 1.43 -0.40 20.63
N VAL A 139 0.55 -1.40 20.73
CA VAL A 139 -0.77 -1.36 20.09
C VAL A 139 -1.60 -0.19 20.65
N SER A 140 -1.51 0.08 21.97
CA SER A 140 -2.19 1.22 22.59
C SER A 140 -1.66 2.58 22.09
N ASP A 141 -0.37 2.65 21.75
CA ASP A 141 0.22 3.85 21.15
C ASP A 141 -0.27 4.02 19.69
N ILE A 142 -0.29 2.94 18.91
CA ILE A 142 -0.78 2.94 17.54
C ILE A 142 -2.28 3.29 17.47
N ASP A 143 -3.09 2.84 18.42
CA ASP A 143 -4.50 3.21 18.53
C ASP A 143 -4.69 4.72 18.71
N LYS A 144 -3.78 5.36 19.43
CA LYS A 144 -3.80 6.78 19.74
C LYS A 144 -3.26 7.66 18.62
N ASP A 145 -2.06 7.32 18.15
CA ASP A 145 -1.26 8.16 17.24
C ASP A 145 -1.45 7.75 15.77
N GLY A 146 -2.02 6.55 15.54
CA GLY A 146 -2.27 6.00 14.22
C GLY A 146 -1.07 5.30 13.60
N ALA A 147 -1.33 4.67 12.44
CA ALA A 147 -0.29 4.13 11.57
C ALA A 147 -0.04 5.07 10.38
N TRP A 148 1.17 5.02 9.82
CA TRP A 148 1.55 5.79 8.66
C TRP A 148 1.57 4.92 7.42
N ILE A 149 0.92 5.38 6.33
CA ILE A 149 0.99 4.71 5.03
C ILE A 149 1.86 5.49 4.04
N THR A 150 2.62 4.76 3.25
CA THR A 150 3.50 5.26 2.20
C THR A 150 3.60 4.28 1.02
N GLY A 151 4.43 4.58 0.02
CA GLY A 151 4.58 3.76 -1.19
C GLY A 151 3.56 4.08 -2.27
N GLY A 152 3.85 3.69 -3.51
CA GLY A 152 2.99 3.99 -4.67
C GLY A 152 1.58 3.39 -4.58
N GLY A 153 1.43 2.22 -3.95
CA GLY A 153 0.13 1.58 -3.73
C GLY A 153 -0.77 2.34 -2.75
N SER A 154 -0.18 3.15 -1.84
CA SER A 154 -0.94 3.99 -0.92
C SER A 154 -1.69 5.14 -1.61
N LEU A 155 -1.36 5.42 -2.88
CA LEU A 155 -2.06 6.40 -3.72
C LEU A 155 -3.41 5.89 -4.24
N LEU A 156 -3.75 4.61 -4.05
CA LEU A 156 -5.10 4.15 -4.32
C LEU A 156 -6.09 4.95 -3.46
N LYS A 157 -7.05 5.60 -4.13
CA LYS A 157 -7.96 6.52 -3.44
C LYS A 157 -8.69 5.85 -2.30
N GLN A 158 -8.71 6.54 -1.15
CA GLN A 158 -9.42 6.12 0.07
C GLN A 158 -8.96 4.77 0.66
N ILE A 159 -7.74 4.32 0.37
CA ILE A 159 -7.16 3.13 1.01
C ILE A 159 -6.93 3.37 2.52
N ASP A 160 -6.60 4.59 2.90
CA ASP A 160 -6.50 5.06 4.27
C ASP A 160 -7.80 4.86 5.05
N LYS A 161 -8.93 5.28 4.45
CA LYS A 161 -10.26 5.08 5.05
C LYS A 161 -10.63 3.62 5.18
N LYS A 162 -10.33 2.81 4.16
CA LYS A 162 -10.60 1.36 4.19
C LYS A 162 -9.82 0.67 5.32
N ILE A 163 -8.53 0.98 5.45
CA ILE A 163 -7.69 0.41 6.50
C ILE A 163 -8.16 0.89 7.88
N ALA A 164 -8.45 2.19 8.03
CA ALA A 164 -8.93 2.76 9.29
C ALA A 164 -10.23 2.13 9.77
N GLU A 165 -11.20 1.92 8.86
CA GLU A 165 -12.48 1.30 9.21
C GLU A 165 -12.33 -0.17 9.62
N GLU A 166 -11.53 -0.93 8.86
CA GLU A 166 -11.34 -2.37 9.09
C GLU A 166 -10.53 -2.70 10.35
N LEU A 167 -9.62 -1.83 10.72
CA LEU A 167 -8.69 -2.07 11.84
C LEU A 167 -9.01 -1.23 13.08
N GLY A 168 -9.86 -0.20 12.94
CA GLY A 168 -10.25 0.68 14.03
C GLY A 168 -9.13 1.61 14.52
N ILE A 169 -8.09 1.85 13.71
CA ILE A 169 -6.94 2.72 14.03
C ILE A 169 -6.88 3.92 13.08
N PRO A 170 -6.43 5.10 13.54
CA PRO A 170 -6.20 6.23 12.66
C PRO A 170 -5.10 5.92 11.62
N ILE A 171 -5.27 6.39 10.39
CA ILE A 171 -4.28 6.24 9.32
C ILE A 171 -3.83 7.60 8.84
N ASN A 172 -2.53 7.83 8.90
CA ASN A 172 -1.86 9.03 8.41
C ASN A 172 -1.19 8.72 7.07
N THR A 173 -1.30 9.62 6.10
CA THR A 173 -0.66 9.45 4.80
C THR A 173 0.61 10.29 4.74
N SER A 174 1.70 9.72 4.20
CA SER A 174 2.94 10.45 3.92
C SER A 174 2.68 11.59 2.92
N GLU A 175 3.37 12.73 3.07
CA GLU A 175 3.26 13.87 2.14
C GLU A 175 3.75 13.51 0.73
N ASP A 176 4.80 12.72 0.62
CA ASP A 176 5.34 12.20 -0.64
C ASP A 176 5.55 10.68 -0.56
N PRO A 177 4.50 9.88 -0.83
CA PRO A 177 4.59 8.44 -0.71
C PRO A 177 5.58 7.78 -1.66
N LEU A 178 5.86 8.38 -2.81
CA LEU A 178 6.78 7.82 -3.81
C LEU A 178 8.25 8.01 -3.45
N SER A 179 8.57 9.09 -2.73
CA SER A 179 9.95 9.45 -2.39
C SER A 179 10.34 9.08 -0.95
N SER A 180 9.41 8.68 -0.10
CA SER A 180 9.65 8.40 1.33
C SER A 180 10.80 7.43 1.57
N VAL A 181 10.87 6.34 0.79
CA VAL A 181 11.94 5.33 0.90
C VAL A 181 13.31 5.91 0.54
N VAL A 182 13.38 6.69 -0.55
CA VAL A 182 14.64 7.30 -1.02
C VAL A 182 15.13 8.36 -0.05
N ILE A 183 14.23 9.23 0.40
CA ILE A 183 14.53 10.27 1.39
C ILE A 183 15.02 9.64 2.70
N GLY A 184 14.29 8.63 3.19
CA GLY A 184 14.66 7.90 4.38
C GLY A 184 16.01 7.22 4.29
N SER A 185 16.33 6.62 3.15
CA SER A 185 17.64 6.04 2.89
C SER A 185 18.75 7.09 2.90
N GLY A 186 18.50 8.28 2.32
CA GLY A 186 19.41 9.41 2.35
C GLY A 186 19.72 9.86 3.78
N ILE A 187 18.68 10.07 4.61
CA ILE A 187 18.84 10.45 6.02
C ILE A 187 19.63 9.40 6.81
N CYS A 188 19.37 8.10 6.58
CA CYS A 188 20.14 7.03 7.21
C CYS A 188 21.63 7.05 6.83
N LEU A 189 21.98 7.42 5.60
CA LEU A 189 23.37 7.55 5.16
C LEU A 189 24.05 8.79 5.77
N GLU A 190 23.38 9.93 5.80
CA GLU A 190 23.89 11.16 6.40
C GLU A 190 24.13 11.00 7.91
N ARG A 191 23.24 10.28 8.58
CA ARG A 191 23.27 10.04 10.03
C ARG A 191 23.62 8.59 10.37
N PHE A 192 24.53 7.99 9.62
CA PHE A 192 24.88 6.56 9.71
C PHE A 192 25.21 6.08 11.13
N GLN A 193 25.89 6.92 11.94
CA GLN A 193 26.26 6.53 13.30
C GLN A 193 25.04 6.35 14.22
N ASP A 194 23.98 7.14 14.00
CA ASP A 194 22.75 7.09 14.78
C ASP A 194 21.94 5.81 14.44
N PHE A 195 22.01 5.36 13.20
CA PHE A 195 21.25 4.22 12.67
C PHE A 195 22.05 2.91 12.59
N LYS A 196 23.32 2.93 12.98
CA LYS A 196 24.21 1.76 12.84
C LYS A 196 23.72 0.50 13.53
N SER A 197 23.00 0.62 14.65
CA SER A 197 22.43 -0.50 15.38
C SER A 197 21.30 -1.19 14.61
N ILE A 198 20.50 -0.41 13.87
CA ILE A 198 19.35 -0.88 13.08
C ILE A 198 19.84 -1.41 11.73
N LEU A 199 20.87 -0.78 11.16
CA LEU A 199 21.50 -1.16 9.89
C LEU A 199 22.41 -2.40 10.02
N LYS A 200 22.19 -3.28 10.98
CA LYS A 200 22.95 -4.54 11.07
C LYS A 200 22.85 -5.27 9.75
N LEU A 201 23.94 -5.22 8.99
CA LEU A 201 24.11 -5.99 7.78
C LEU A 201 23.95 -7.47 8.17
N SER A 202 22.86 -8.09 7.71
CA SER A 202 22.79 -9.57 7.76
C SER A 202 24.04 -10.11 7.09
N PRO A 203 24.78 -11.05 7.73
CA PRO A 203 25.91 -11.67 7.06
C PRO A 203 25.38 -12.28 5.76
N ARG A 204 26.02 -11.98 4.63
CA ARG A 204 25.67 -12.61 3.36
C ARG A 204 25.75 -14.12 3.57
N PRO A 205 24.71 -14.89 3.23
CA PRO A 205 24.85 -16.33 3.19
C PRO A 205 25.95 -16.64 2.17
N ASN A 206 26.97 -17.39 2.59
CA ASN A 206 28.02 -17.95 1.73
C ASN A 206 27.44 -18.89 0.67
#